data_d56459deb18ffc1256e84172961cf171
#
_entry.id   d56459deb18ffc1256e84172961cf171
#
_cell.length_a   1.000
_cell.length_b   1.000
_cell.length_c   1.000
_cell.angle_alpha   90.00
_cell.angle_beta   90.00
_cell.angle_gamma   90.00
#
_symmetry.space_group_name_H-M   'P 1'
#
loop_
_entity.id
_entity.type
_entity.pdbx_description
1 polymer ?
#
loop_
_entity_poly.entity_id
_entity_poly.type
_entity_poly.pdbx_seq_one_letter_code
_entity_poly.pdbx_strand_id
1 'polypeptide(L)'
;MFQIISACLTLTICMASCSESENESNKEVRYMLPRTEKVQLTYKQKEMVKNHNAFAFELLRAAYDLQQNGANKDKSFCLSPMGATYLLGMAGSGAAGETRKQIVDAMGMGTASAKDINDLCRTIIKDAPGTDKQVTLETANAVYANKDIALKEQFCKDMETYYEADARSLDFDSKESLTVINNWMKDKTGGKITDALDWLDPSATAYMANATYFRPTWTKHFDKENTKPENFTMEDGTVRHRVTDEIEYMTADIEDNHIVAQ
;
A
#
# COMPACT_ATOMS: atom_id res chain seq x y z
N MET A 1 5.50 -2.90 28.15
CA MET A 1 4.81 -3.97 27.45
C MET A 1 4.19 -3.33 26.22
N PHE A 2 4.83 -3.45 25.06
CA PHE A 2 4.29 -2.87 23.83
C PHE A 2 3.19 -3.79 23.35
N GLN A 3 1.95 -3.41 23.55
CA GLN A 3 0.87 -3.94 22.75
C GLN A 3 0.94 -3.22 21.40
N ILE A 4 1.53 -3.88 20.42
CA ILE A 4 1.26 -3.55 19.03
C ILE A 4 -0.15 -4.06 18.81
N ILE A 5 -1.14 -3.20 19.07
CA ILE A 5 -2.50 -3.50 18.64
C ILE A 5 -2.45 -3.39 17.13
N SER A 6 -2.47 -4.55 16.47
CA SER A 6 -2.65 -4.73 15.04
C SER A 6 -4.08 -4.30 14.65
N ALA A 7 -4.38 -3.03 14.87
CA ALA A 7 -5.68 -2.45 14.54
C ALA A 7 -5.57 -1.45 13.39
N CYS A 8 -4.44 -1.37 12.74
CA CYS A 8 -4.35 -0.60 11.53
C CYS A 8 -3.80 -1.47 10.39
N LEU A 9 -4.52 -2.55 10.07
CA LEU A 9 -4.56 -3.01 8.71
C LEU A 9 -5.39 -1.95 7.96
N THR A 10 -4.80 -0.80 7.71
CA THR A 10 -5.38 0.15 6.78
C THR A 10 -5.49 -0.58 5.47
N LEU A 11 -6.68 -1.02 5.17
CA LEU A 11 -7.08 -1.51 3.88
C LEU A 11 -6.79 -0.38 2.90
N THR A 12 -5.60 -0.37 2.31
CA THR A 12 -5.27 0.58 1.25
C THR A 12 -6.09 0.15 0.07
N ILE A 13 -7.26 0.77 -0.10
CA ILE A 13 -8.08 0.59 -1.28
C ILE A 13 -7.33 1.28 -2.41
N CYS A 14 -6.62 0.48 -3.23
CA CYS A 14 -6.16 0.93 -4.53
C CYS A 14 -7.38 1.09 -5.43
N MET A 15 -7.93 2.30 -5.49
CA MET A 15 -8.94 2.63 -6.49
C MET A 15 -8.23 3.00 -7.77
N ALA A 16 -8.24 2.10 -8.75
CA ALA A 16 -7.91 2.44 -10.13
C ALA A 16 -9.04 3.35 -10.65
N SER A 17 -8.80 4.65 -10.69
CA SER A 17 -9.70 5.59 -11.34
C SER A 17 -9.29 5.72 -12.80
N CYS A 18 -10.07 5.17 -13.72
CA CYS A 18 -9.94 5.48 -15.13
C CYS A 18 -10.53 6.87 -15.39
N SER A 19 -9.71 7.82 -15.86
CA SER A 19 -10.20 9.10 -16.34
C SER A 19 -10.49 9.01 -17.83
N GLU A 20 -11.66 9.50 -18.22
CA GLU A 20 -12.02 9.70 -19.63
C GLU A 20 -11.06 10.67 -20.31
N SER A 21 -10.54 10.28 -21.47
CA SER A 21 -10.04 11.23 -22.47
C SER A 21 -10.65 10.92 -23.81
N GLU A 22 -11.20 11.98 -24.41
CA GLU A 22 -11.92 11.97 -25.66
C GLU A 22 -11.08 11.54 -26.87
N ASN A 23 -11.76 10.84 -27.76
CA ASN A 23 -11.51 10.63 -29.20
C ASN A 23 -10.16 11.02 -29.80
N GLU A 24 -9.44 10.01 -30.28
CA GLU A 24 -8.75 10.13 -31.55
C GLU A 24 -8.72 8.80 -32.32
N SER A 25 -9.05 8.92 -33.60
CA SER A 25 -9.19 7.92 -34.64
C SER A 25 -8.06 6.90 -34.72
N ASN A 26 -8.43 5.63 -34.98
CA ASN A 26 -7.63 4.50 -35.46
C ASN A 26 -6.35 4.89 -36.21
N LYS A 27 -5.25 4.93 -35.49
CA LYS A 27 -3.91 4.64 -35.99
C LYS A 27 -3.34 3.57 -35.05
N GLU A 28 -2.87 2.46 -35.63
CA GLU A 28 -1.96 1.54 -34.92
C GLU A 28 -0.76 2.35 -34.42
N VAL A 29 -0.89 2.93 -33.25
CA VAL A 29 0.22 3.54 -32.54
C VAL A 29 0.95 2.38 -31.89
N ARG A 30 2.02 1.95 -32.51
CA ARG A 30 3.05 1.16 -31.83
C ARG A 30 3.56 2.02 -30.69
N TYR A 31 2.98 1.85 -29.53
CA TYR A 31 3.47 2.47 -28.31
C TYR A 31 4.84 1.88 -28.01
N MET A 32 5.90 2.55 -28.47
CA MET A 32 7.20 2.40 -27.84
C MET A 32 7.02 2.95 -26.43
N LEU A 33 6.83 2.04 -25.47
CA LEU A 33 6.85 2.40 -24.05
C LEU A 33 8.12 3.23 -23.80
N PRO A 34 7.99 4.45 -23.25
CA PRO A 34 9.16 5.14 -22.78
C PRO A 34 9.87 4.20 -21.81
N ARG A 35 11.20 4.05 -21.95
CA ARG A 35 12.00 3.25 -21.02
C ARG A 35 11.70 3.80 -19.62
N THR A 36 10.99 3.01 -18.82
CA THR A 36 10.76 3.33 -17.42
C THR A 36 12.10 3.39 -16.72
N GLU A 37 12.40 4.51 -16.08
CA GLU A 37 13.59 4.60 -15.25
C GLU A 37 13.40 3.65 -14.07
N LYS A 38 14.30 2.69 -13.92
CA LYS A 38 14.24 1.74 -12.80
C LYS A 38 14.77 2.41 -11.54
N VAL A 39 14.13 2.15 -10.40
CA VAL A 39 14.67 2.50 -9.08
C VAL A 39 16.09 1.98 -8.96
N GLN A 40 17.03 2.87 -8.64
CA GLN A 40 18.46 2.52 -8.54
C GLN A 40 18.75 1.92 -7.17
N LEU A 41 18.72 0.61 -7.09
CA LEU A 41 19.04 -0.13 -5.86
C LEU A 41 20.50 -0.54 -5.81
N THR A 42 21.13 -0.39 -4.65
CA THR A 42 22.44 -0.99 -4.36
C THR A 42 22.36 -2.51 -4.37
N TYR A 43 23.50 -3.19 -4.46
CA TYR A 43 23.53 -4.65 -4.41
C TYR A 43 22.84 -5.21 -3.16
N LYS A 44 23.13 -4.63 -1.98
CA LYS A 44 22.51 -5.02 -0.71
C LYS A 44 21.00 -4.84 -0.72
N GLN A 45 20.51 -3.71 -1.24
CA GLN A 45 19.08 -3.45 -1.37
C GLN A 45 18.38 -4.44 -2.31
N LYS A 46 19.03 -4.83 -3.42
CA LYS A 46 18.50 -5.86 -4.32
C LYS A 46 18.33 -7.22 -3.64
N GLU A 47 19.31 -7.63 -2.83
CA GLU A 47 19.21 -8.87 -2.05
C GLU A 47 18.11 -8.77 -0.98
N MET A 48 17.99 -7.62 -0.30
CA MET A 48 16.90 -7.38 0.63
C MET A 48 15.53 -7.50 -0.04
N VAL A 49 15.33 -6.85 -1.18
CA VAL A 49 14.06 -6.91 -1.94
C VAL A 49 13.76 -8.35 -2.38
N LYS A 50 14.75 -9.08 -2.88
CA LYS A 50 14.59 -10.48 -3.29
C LYS A 50 14.07 -11.35 -2.15
N ASN A 51 14.65 -11.22 -0.97
CA ASN A 51 14.24 -11.97 0.21
C ASN A 51 12.88 -11.51 0.73
N HIS A 52 12.63 -10.21 0.68
CA HIS A 52 11.40 -9.59 1.15
C HIS A 52 10.16 -9.91 0.29
N ASN A 53 10.34 -10.31 -0.96
CA ASN A 53 9.20 -10.65 -1.83
C ASN A 53 8.36 -11.80 -1.25
N ALA A 54 8.95 -12.73 -0.49
CA ALA A 54 8.21 -13.78 0.21
C ALA A 54 7.19 -13.20 1.21
N PHE A 55 7.60 -12.17 1.96
CA PHE A 55 6.70 -11.47 2.89
C PHE A 55 5.44 -10.94 2.22
N ALA A 56 5.54 -10.40 1.00
CA ALA A 56 4.39 -9.88 0.28
C ALA A 56 3.34 -10.97 0.01
N PHE A 57 3.77 -12.17 -0.38
CA PHE A 57 2.88 -13.31 -0.62
C PHE A 57 2.33 -13.90 0.68
N GLU A 58 3.13 -13.98 1.74
CA GLU A 58 2.68 -14.43 3.06
C GLU A 58 1.64 -13.48 3.64
N LEU A 59 1.86 -12.17 3.51
CA LEU A 59 0.90 -11.15 3.93
C LEU A 59 -0.41 -11.25 3.15
N LEU A 60 -0.35 -11.43 1.82
CA LEU A 60 -1.54 -11.63 0.99
C LEU A 60 -2.30 -12.88 1.41
N ARG A 61 -1.60 -14.00 1.64
CA ARG A 61 -2.21 -15.25 2.11
C ARG A 61 -2.89 -15.06 3.46
N ALA A 62 -2.21 -14.44 4.43
CA ALA A 62 -2.79 -14.18 5.75
C ALA A 62 -4.02 -13.28 5.67
N ALA A 63 -3.98 -12.24 4.83
CA ALA A 63 -5.12 -11.35 4.61
C ALA A 63 -6.30 -12.10 3.95
N TYR A 64 -6.02 -12.95 2.97
CA TYR A 64 -7.02 -13.80 2.33
C TYR A 64 -7.68 -14.77 3.33
N ASP A 65 -6.88 -15.49 4.12
CA ASP A 65 -7.37 -16.41 5.13
C ASP A 65 -8.24 -15.72 6.18
N LEU A 66 -7.84 -14.53 6.64
CA LEU A 66 -8.66 -13.71 7.54
C LEU A 66 -9.98 -13.29 6.91
N GLN A 67 -9.96 -12.91 5.64
CA GLN A 67 -11.16 -12.51 4.92
C GLN A 67 -12.12 -13.68 4.74
N GLN A 68 -11.62 -14.86 4.35
CA GLN A 68 -12.44 -16.06 4.16
C GLN A 68 -13.13 -16.51 5.44
N ASN A 69 -12.51 -16.26 6.60
CA ASN A 69 -13.06 -16.61 7.92
C ASN A 69 -13.85 -15.46 8.56
N GLY A 70 -13.95 -14.29 7.89
CA GLY A 70 -14.58 -13.08 8.41
C GLY A 70 -15.93 -12.75 7.78
N ALA A 71 -16.53 -11.65 8.27
CA ALA A 71 -17.79 -11.12 7.75
C ALA A 71 -17.71 -10.57 6.30
N ASN A 72 -16.51 -10.42 5.78
CA ASN A 72 -16.24 -9.87 4.44
C ASN A 72 -15.82 -10.94 3.41
N LYS A 73 -16.10 -12.21 3.69
CA LYS A 73 -15.63 -13.33 2.87
C LYS A 73 -15.97 -13.21 1.37
N ASP A 74 -17.09 -12.57 1.04
CA ASP A 74 -17.56 -12.41 -0.36
C ASP A 74 -17.19 -11.03 -0.98
N LYS A 75 -16.35 -10.25 -0.31
CA LYS A 75 -15.95 -8.94 -0.81
C LYS A 75 -14.56 -8.98 -1.43
N SER A 76 -14.36 -8.23 -2.49
CA SER A 76 -13.03 -7.99 -3.03
C SER A 76 -12.20 -7.17 -2.05
N PHE A 77 -10.89 -7.42 -1.99
CA PHE A 77 -9.95 -6.61 -1.22
C PHE A 77 -8.71 -6.30 -2.04
N CYS A 78 -8.03 -5.24 -1.67
CA CYS A 78 -6.74 -4.86 -2.21
C CYS A 78 -5.78 -4.64 -1.06
N LEU A 79 -4.54 -5.05 -1.23
CA LEU A 79 -3.50 -4.95 -0.23
C LEU A 79 -2.25 -4.32 -0.83
N SER A 80 -1.63 -3.40 -0.09
CA SER A 80 -0.31 -2.86 -0.42
C SER A 80 0.76 -3.46 0.49
N PRO A 81 1.51 -4.48 0.04
CA PRO A 81 2.64 -5.00 0.82
C PRO A 81 3.70 -3.94 1.08
N MET A 82 3.86 -2.97 0.17
CA MET A 82 4.80 -1.87 0.34
C MET A 82 4.39 -0.95 1.49
N GLY A 83 3.09 -0.64 1.63
CA GLY A 83 2.57 0.10 2.78
C GLY A 83 2.88 -0.60 4.11
N ALA A 84 2.66 -1.93 4.16
CA ALA A 84 3.03 -2.73 5.33
C ALA A 84 4.55 -2.69 5.60
N THR A 85 5.37 -2.69 4.54
CA THR A 85 6.83 -2.57 4.66
C THR A 85 7.23 -1.24 5.31
N TYR A 86 6.61 -0.14 4.93
CA TYR A 86 6.88 1.17 5.55
C TYR A 86 6.47 1.21 7.01
N LEU A 87 5.29 0.67 7.35
CA LEU A 87 4.81 0.60 8.73
C LEU A 87 5.74 -0.23 9.61
N LEU A 88 6.15 -1.42 9.15
CA LEU A 88 7.09 -2.28 9.88
C LEU A 88 8.49 -1.66 9.98
N GLY A 89 8.95 -0.97 8.94
CA GLY A 89 10.22 -0.26 8.96
C GLY A 89 10.22 0.89 9.98
N MET A 90 9.16 1.69 10.03
CA MET A 90 8.98 2.74 11.04
C MET A 90 8.94 2.14 12.46
N ALA A 91 8.17 1.05 12.66
CA ALA A 91 8.12 0.35 13.94
C ALA A 91 9.50 -0.22 14.33
N GLY A 92 10.22 -0.81 13.38
CA GLY A 92 11.58 -1.35 13.58
C GLY A 92 12.60 -0.26 13.94
N SER A 93 12.43 0.97 13.44
CA SER A 93 13.27 2.11 13.81
C SER A 93 13.06 2.51 15.27
N GLY A 94 11.84 2.43 15.79
CA GLY A 94 11.51 2.70 17.19
C GLY A 94 11.80 1.53 18.14
N ALA A 95 11.91 0.30 17.61
CA ALA A 95 12.12 -0.90 18.41
C ALA A 95 13.60 -1.14 18.75
N ALA A 96 13.86 -2.00 19.75
CA ALA A 96 15.19 -2.44 20.13
C ALA A 96 15.18 -3.93 20.50
N GLY A 97 16.38 -4.53 20.58
CA GLY A 97 16.57 -5.91 21.03
C GLY A 97 15.75 -6.92 20.23
N GLU A 98 15.08 -7.83 20.93
CA GLU A 98 14.33 -8.94 20.34
C GLU A 98 13.14 -8.45 19.49
N THR A 99 12.43 -7.39 19.91
CA THR A 99 11.32 -6.84 19.15
C THR A 99 11.74 -6.39 17.75
N ARG A 100 12.88 -5.68 17.66
CA ARG A 100 13.42 -5.27 16.35
C ARG A 100 13.79 -6.50 15.52
N LYS A 101 14.45 -7.48 16.14
CA LYS A 101 14.80 -8.71 15.44
C LYS A 101 13.58 -9.42 14.86
N GLN A 102 12.53 -9.58 15.64
CA GLN A 102 11.29 -10.19 15.18
C GLN A 102 10.64 -9.43 14.00
N ILE A 103 10.68 -8.10 14.01
CA ILE A 103 10.20 -7.29 12.89
C ILE A 103 11.02 -7.56 11.62
N VAL A 104 12.35 -7.55 11.73
CA VAL A 104 13.26 -7.81 10.60
C VAL A 104 13.07 -9.21 10.05
N ASP A 105 12.95 -10.20 10.94
CA ASP A 105 12.72 -11.61 10.57
C ASP A 105 11.35 -11.76 9.85
N ALA A 106 10.30 -11.15 10.38
CA ALA A 106 8.96 -11.17 9.77
C ALA A 106 8.95 -10.53 8.38
N MET A 107 9.73 -9.47 8.18
CA MET A 107 9.89 -8.84 6.86
C MET A 107 10.76 -9.66 5.90
N GLY A 108 11.38 -10.76 6.33
CA GLY A 108 12.31 -11.54 5.51
C GLY A 108 13.59 -10.80 5.13
N MET A 109 13.94 -9.75 5.87
CA MET A 109 15.09 -8.88 5.55
C MET A 109 16.45 -9.43 6.02
N GLY A 110 16.48 -10.64 6.59
CA GLY A 110 17.69 -11.35 6.99
C GLY A 110 18.47 -10.63 8.08
N THR A 111 19.72 -10.28 7.80
CA THR A 111 20.61 -9.58 8.74
C THR A 111 20.61 -8.07 8.58
N ALA A 112 19.60 -7.49 7.92
CA ALA A 112 19.53 -6.06 7.70
C ALA A 112 19.42 -5.30 9.03
N SER A 113 20.21 -4.24 9.18
CA SER A 113 20.07 -3.31 10.29
C SER A 113 18.85 -2.39 10.07
N ALA A 114 18.39 -1.72 11.12
CA ALA A 114 17.34 -0.70 10.98
C ALA A 114 17.72 0.37 9.94
N LYS A 115 19.00 0.77 9.91
CA LYS A 115 19.48 1.73 8.91
C LYS A 115 19.39 1.20 7.49
N ASP A 116 19.68 -0.07 7.24
CA ASP A 116 19.57 -0.68 5.92
C ASP A 116 18.12 -0.67 5.41
N ILE A 117 17.18 -0.97 6.31
CA ILE A 117 15.74 -0.94 6.00
C ILE A 117 15.28 0.49 5.74
N ASN A 118 15.70 1.44 6.58
CA ASN A 118 15.40 2.86 6.42
C ASN A 118 15.93 3.39 5.07
N ASP A 119 17.18 3.07 4.72
CA ASP A 119 17.79 3.48 3.45
C ASP A 119 17.05 2.88 2.24
N LEU A 120 16.60 1.62 2.33
CA LEU A 120 15.80 0.99 1.29
C LEU A 120 14.44 1.68 1.12
N CYS A 121 13.72 1.89 2.22
CA CYS A 121 12.42 2.56 2.21
C CYS A 121 12.53 3.98 1.61
N ARG A 122 13.53 4.75 2.05
CA ARG A 122 13.81 6.07 1.49
C ARG A 122 14.07 6.04 -0.02
N THR A 123 14.89 5.09 -0.48
CA THR A 123 15.20 4.96 -1.91
C THR A 123 13.92 4.71 -2.69
N ILE A 124 13.05 3.80 -2.23
CA ILE A 124 11.81 3.48 -2.93
C ILE A 124 10.84 4.66 -2.89
N ILE A 125 10.63 5.31 -1.74
CA ILE A 125 9.74 6.46 -1.59
C ILE A 125 10.13 7.60 -2.54
N LYS A 126 11.43 7.86 -2.70
CA LYS A 126 11.93 8.96 -3.54
C LYS A 126 11.95 8.64 -5.02
N ASP A 127 12.37 7.43 -5.36
CA ASP A 127 12.69 7.11 -6.75
C ASP A 127 11.53 6.44 -7.49
N ALA A 128 10.66 5.69 -6.79
CA ALA A 128 9.57 4.97 -7.45
C ALA A 128 8.53 5.90 -8.13
N PRO A 129 8.12 7.05 -7.53
CA PRO A 129 7.15 7.95 -8.17
C PRO A 129 7.58 8.51 -9.53
N GLY A 130 8.89 8.59 -9.80
CA GLY A 130 9.44 9.16 -11.03
C GLY A 130 9.73 8.13 -12.14
N THR A 131 9.53 6.84 -11.88
CA THR A 131 9.95 5.79 -12.82
C THR A 131 9.10 5.70 -14.07
N ASP A 132 7.84 6.11 -14.00
CA ASP A 132 6.93 6.15 -15.13
C ASP A 132 6.07 7.41 -15.09
N LYS A 133 6.10 8.20 -16.16
CA LYS A 133 5.34 9.46 -16.27
C LYS A 133 3.82 9.25 -16.43
N GLN A 134 3.40 8.05 -16.81
CA GLN A 134 2.00 7.68 -16.96
C GLN A 134 1.40 7.08 -15.69
N VAL A 135 2.21 6.92 -14.65
CA VAL A 135 1.81 6.34 -13.37
C VAL A 135 1.91 7.41 -12.29
N THR A 136 0.82 7.63 -11.57
CA THR A 136 0.83 8.39 -10.32
C THR A 136 0.99 7.40 -9.18
N LEU A 137 2.10 7.50 -8.45
CA LEU A 137 2.35 6.76 -7.22
C LEU A 137 2.68 7.78 -6.14
N GLU A 138 1.81 7.90 -5.16
CA GLU A 138 2.01 8.77 -4.00
C GLU A 138 1.97 7.93 -2.74
N THR A 139 2.93 8.17 -1.87
CA THR A 139 3.03 7.50 -0.57
C THR A 139 3.14 8.54 0.53
N ALA A 140 2.34 8.42 1.55
CA ALA A 140 2.41 9.26 2.74
C ALA A 140 2.42 8.38 3.99
N ASN A 141 3.20 8.79 4.98
CA ASN A 141 3.36 8.08 6.23
C ASN A 141 3.12 9.03 7.41
N ALA A 142 2.60 8.50 8.52
CA ALA A 142 2.44 9.26 9.75
C ALA A 142 2.62 8.37 10.98
N VAL A 143 3.10 8.98 12.06
CA VAL A 143 3.18 8.38 13.39
C VAL A 143 2.51 9.32 14.39
N TYR A 144 1.44 8.86 15.01
CA TYR A 144 0.73 9.56 16.05
C TYR A 144 0.98 8.84 17.37
N ALA A 145 1.74 9.45 18.27
CA ALA A 145 1.95 8.93 19.62
C ALA A 145 0.90 9.47 20.58
N ASN A 146 0.52 8.70 21.57
CA ASN A 146 -0.32 9.22 22.65
C ASN A 146 0.40 10.37 23.36
N LYS A 147 -0.35 11.38 23.80
CA LYS A 147 0.16 12.59 24.48
C LYS A 147 1.13 12.30 25.64
N ASP A 148 0.93 11.16 26.31
CA ASP A 148 1.74 10.75 27.46
C ASP A 148 3.06 10.05 27.06
N ILE A 149 3.27 9.87 25.74
CA ILE A 149 4.46 9.22 25.19
C ILE A 149 5.37 10.27 24.57
N ALA A 150 6.54 10.45 25.15
CA ALA A 150 7.57 11.32 24.60
C ALA A 150 8.31 10.60 23.46
N LEU A 151 8.11 11.05 22.23
CA LEU A 151 8.88 10.60 21.06
C LEU A 151 10.33 11.09 21.19
N LYS A 152 11.29 10.18 20.98
CA LYS A 152 12.71 10.55 20.94
C LYS A 152 12.99 11.41 19.72
N GLU A 153 13.76 12.48 19.88
CA GLU A 153 14.14 13.39 18.80
C GLU A 153 14.76 12.65 17.61
N GLN A 154 15.65 11.68 17.87
CA GLN A 154 16.25 10.87 16.80
C GLN A 154 15.21 10.06 16.03
N PHE A 155 14.22 9.50 16.72
CA PHE A 155 13.13 8.77 16.05
C PHE A 155 12.34 9.70 15.14
N CYS A 156 11.98 10.89 15.59
CA CYS A 156 11.26 11.86 14.74
C CYS A 156 12.08 12.25 13.50
N LYS A 157 13.39 12.48 13.68
CA LYS A 157 14.31 12.75 12.55
C LYS A 157 14.40 11.59 11.58
N ASP A 158 14.42 10.36 12.07
CA ASP A 158 14.43 9.16 11.22
C ASP A 158 13.11 9.02 10.45
N MET A 159 11.97 9.29 11.09
CA MET A 159 10.66 9.27 10.43
C MET A 159 10.60 10.28 9.29
N GLU A 160 10.99 11.52 9.53
CA GLU A 160 11.06 12.55 8.51
C GLU A 160 12.04 12.20 7.38
N THR A 161 13.26 11.77 7.74
CA THR A 161 14.36 11.57 6.79
C THR A 161 14.13 10.39 5.87
N TYR A 162 13.64 9.25 6.40
CA TYR A 162 13.58 7.98 5.68
C TYR A 162 12.21 7.62 5.17
N TYR A 163 11.15 8.14 5.79
CA TYR A 163 9.77 7.80 5.46
C TYR A 163 8.92 8.98 5.04
N GLU A 164 9.49 10.20 5.06
CA GLU A 164 8.74 11.45 4.84
C GLU A 164 7.48 11.52 5.72
N ALA A 165 7.60 10.94 6.93
CA ALA A 165 6.48 10.75 7.83
C ALA A 165 6.27 11.95 8.74
N ASP A 166 5.00 12.32 8.93
CA ASP A 166 4.58 13.24 9.97
C ASP A 166 4.56 12.52 11.32
N ALA A 167 5.38 12.97 12.27
CA ALA A 167 5.47 12.36 13.61
C ALA A 167 5.07 13.39 14.67
N ARG A 168 3.95 13.15 15.36
CA ARG A 168 3.42 14.07 16.39
C ARG A 168 2.69 13.34 17.51
N SER A 169 2.51 14.01 18.65
CA SER A 169 1.69 13.51 19.76
C SER A 169 0.27 14.03 19.65
N LEU A 170 -0.71 13.16 19.97
CA LEU A 170 -2.13 13.45 19.99
C LEU A 170 -2.76 12.94 21.30
N ASP A 171 -3.81 13.58 21.75
CA ASP A 171 -4.65 13.11 22.86
C ASP A 171 -5.67 12.08 22.35
N PHE A 172 -5.45 10.78 22.58
CA PHE A 172 -6.34 9.75 22.07
C PHE A 172 -7.69 9.66 22.81
N ASP A 173 -7.87 10.38 23.91
CA ASP A 173 -9.17 10.58 24.53
C ASP A 173 -10.02 11.62 23.79
N SER A 174 -9.40 12.43 22.93
CA SER A 174 -10.06 13.55 22.25
C SER A 174 -10.63 13.13 20.88
N LYS A 175 -11.87 13.55 20.62
CA LYS A 175 -12.50 13.37 19.30
C LYS A 175 -11.80 14.17 18.19
N GLU A 176 -11.15 15.26 18.54
CA GLU A 176 -10.36 16.09 17.63
C GLU A 176 -9.19 15.28 17.06
N SER A 177 -8.57 14.42 17.86
CA SER A 177 -7.47 13.55 17.41
C SER A 177 -7.93 12.53 16.39
N LEU A 178 -9.12 11.94 16.56
CA LEU A 178 -9.72 11.08 15.54
C LEU A 178 -9.94 11.84 14.23
N THR A 179 -10.47 13.05 14.32
CA THR A 179 -10.68 13.93 13.15
C THR A 179 -9.37 14.27 12.46
N VAL A 180 -8.29 14.53 13.20
CA VAL A 180 -6.95 14.80 12.64
C VAL A 180 -6.46 13.62 11.82
N ILE A 181 -6.55 12.39 12.34
CA ILE A 181 -6.09 11.19 11.64
C ILE A 181 -6.94 10.91 10.39
N ASN A 182 -8.28 10.99 10.51
CA ASN A 182 -9.17 10.76 9.37
C ASN A 182 -9.01 11.82 8.28
N ASN A 183 -8.84 13.10 8.64
CA ASN A 183 -8.56 14.16 7.67
C ASN A 183 -7.22 13.96 6.97
N TRP A 184 -6.18 13.55 7.71
CA TRP A 184 -4.89 13.24 7.10
C TRP A 184 -5.05 12.09 6.08
N MET A 185 -5.76 11.02 6.43
CA MET A 185 -6.01 9.91 5.51
C MET A 185 -6.80 10.36 4.28
N LYS A 186 -7.86 11.17 4.48
CA LYS A 186 -8.65 11.75 3.39
C LYS A 186 -7.80 12.59 2.45
N ASP A 187 -6.96 13.47 2.98
CA ASP A 187 -6.12 14.37 2.19
C ASP A 187 -5.08 13.57 1.38
N LYS A 188 -4.45 12.57 2.02
CA LYS A 188 -3.40 11.76 1.38
C LYS A 188 -3.94 10.72 0.38
N THR A 189 -5.23 10.47 0.37
CA THR A 189 -5.89 9.56 -0.58
C THR A 189 -6.77 10.30 -1.60
N GLY A 190 -6.61 11.62 -1.74
CA GLY A 190 -7.43 12.41 -2.67
C GLY A 190 -8.94 12.29 -2.37
N GLY A 191 -9.31 12.18 -1.10
CA GLY A 191 -10.69 12.05 -0.66
C GLY A 191 -11.29 10.65 -0.80
N LYS A 192 -10.50 9.62 -1.14
CA LYS A 192 -11.00 8.25 -1.34
C LYS A 192 -11.27 7.52 -0.03
N ILE A 193 -10.51 7.82 1.04
CA ILE A 193 -10.71 7.26 2.37
C ILE A 193 -11.03 8.40 3.32
N THR A 194 -12.29 8.51 3.72
CA THR A 194 -12.77 9.62 4.57
C THR A 194 -12.80 9.26 6.05
N ASP A 195 -13.07 8.00 6.35
CA ASP A 195 -13.32 7.48 7.69
C ASP A 195 -12.48 6.21 7.89
N ALA A 196 -11.15 6.39 8.02
CA ALA A 196 -10.21 5.29 8.19
C ALA A 196 -10.33 4.62 9.57
N LEU A 197 -10.74 5.40 10.57
CA LEU A 197 -10.95 4.95 11.94
C LEU A 197 -12.30 5.47 12.45
N ASP A 198 -13.02 4.61 13.17
CA ASP A 198 -14.29 4.97 13.83
C ASP A 198 -14.04 5.53 15.25
N TRP A 199 -12.96 5.12 15.88
CA TRP A 199 -12.58 5.54 17.23
C TRP A 199 -11.08 5.33 17.47
N LEU A 200 -10.56 6.00 18.50
CA LEU A 200 -9.19 5.81 19.01
C LEU A 200 -9.24 5.11 20.36
N ASP A 201 -8.35 4.11 20.54
CA ASP A 201 -8.14 3.50 21.85
C ASP A 201 -7.29 4.44 22.73
N PRO A 202 -7.83 4.99 23.83
CA PRO A 202 -7.05 5.86 24.71
C PRO A 202 -5.83 5.19 25.33
N SER A 203 -5.84 3.86 25.44
CA SER A 203 -4.73 3.06 25.98
C SER A 203 -3.65 2.73 24.96
N ALA A 204 -3.89 3.01 23.68
CA ALA A 204 -2.91 2.77 22.65
C ALA A 204 -1.67 3.66 22.82
N THR A 205 -0.49 3.08 22.58
CA THR A 205 0.77 3.82 22.66
C THR A 205 0.95 4.74 21.46
N ALA A 206 0.65 4.24 20.26
CA ALA A 206 0.77 4.99 19.02
C ALA A 206 -0.10 4.37 17.90
N TYR A 207 -0.48 5.21 16.95
CA TYR A 207 -1.01 4.82 15.66
C TYR A 207 0.02 5.15 14.58
N MET A 208 0.31 4.18 13.73
CA MET A 208 1.13 4.37 12.53
C MET A 208 0.25 4.21 11.31
N ALA A 209 0.30 5.17 10.41
CA ALA A 209 -0.52 5.21 9.22
C ALA A 209 0.32 5.28 7.95
N ASN A 210 -0.09 4.56 6.93
CA ASN A 210 0.41 4.68 5.57
C ASN A 210 -0.78 4.86 4.62
N ALA A 211 -0.66 5.81 3.72
CA ALA A 211 -1.57 6.00 2.61
C ALA A 211 -0.76 5.86 1.32
N THR A 212 -1.16 4.91 0.46
CA THR A 212 -0.58 4.74 -0.87
C THR A 212 -1.67 5.00 -1.91
N TYR A 213 -1.44 5.99 -2.76
CA TYR A 213 -2.29 6.28 -3.91
C TYR A 213 -1.58 5.82 -5.17
N PHE A 214 -2.21 4.90 -5.90
CA PHE A 214 -1.67 4.34 -7.13
C PHE A 214 -2.69 4.50 -8.25
N ARG A 215 -2.32 5.26 -9.28
CA ARG A 215 -3.13 5.50 -10.47
C ARG A 215 -2.29 5.21 -11.70
N PRO A 216 -2.34 4.00 -12.21
CA PRO A 216 -1.66 3.62 -13.44
C PRO A 216 -2.49 4.01 -14.68
N THR A 217 -1.80 4.13 -15.81
CA THR A 217 -2.42 4.09 -17.12
C THR A 217 -2.09 2.75 -17.77
N TRP A 218 -3.09 2.05 -18.29
CA TRP A 218 -2.85 0.80 -18.99
C TRP A 218 -2.05 1.04 -20.27
N THR A 219 -1.04 0.21 -20.51
CA THR A 219 -0.25 0.26 -21.75
C THR A 219 -1.12 0.03 -22.98
N LYS A 220 -2.09 -0.88 -22.88
CA LYS A 220 -3.13 -1.13 -23.87
C LYS A 220 -4.46 -0.85 -23.20
N HIS A 221 -5.17 0.16 -23.67
CA HIS A 221 -6.48 0.50 -23.14
C HIS A 221 -7.51 -0.56 -23.52
N PHE A 222 -8.44 -0.83 -22.60
CA PHE A 222 -9.61 -1.64 -22.92
C PHE A 222 -10.53 -0.86 -23.85
N ASP A 223 -11.04 -1.54 -24.87
CA ASP A 223 -12.02 -0.97 -25.78
C ASP A 223 -13.40 -1.10 -25.14
N LYS A 224 -14.00 0.03 -24.82
CA LYS A 224 -15.36 0.08 -24.23
C LYS A 224 -16.42 -0.58 -25.11
N GLU A 225 -16.23 -0.60 -26.44
CA GLU A 225 -17.17 -1.24 -27.38
C GLU A 225 -17.16 -2.78 -27.23
N ASN A 226 -16.09 -3.33 -26.70
CA ASN A 226 -15.97 -4.78 -26.44
C ASN A 226 -16.47 -5.18 -25.04
N THR A 227 -16.86 -4.21 -24.21
CA THR A 227 -17.38 -4.48 -22.86
C THR A 227 -18.79 -5.04 -22.95
N LYS A 228 -19.01 -6.24 -22.42
CA LYS A 228 -20.28 -6.94 -22.42
C LYS A 228 -20.52 -7.67 -21.10
N PRO A 229 -21.78 -7.84 -20.68
CA PRO A 229 -22.09 -8.65 -19.51
C PRO A 229 -21.66 -10.11 -19.73
N GLU A 230 -20.95 -10.68 -18.79
CA GLU A 230 -20.56 -12.09 -18.82
C GLU A 230 -20.77 -12.74 -17.44
N ASN A 231 -20.84 -14.07 -17.44
CA ASN A 231 -20.96 -14.85 -16.21
C ASN A 231 -19.61 -14.94 -15.52
N PHE A 232 -19.59 -14.59 -14.22
CA PHE A 232 -18.45 -14.81 -13.35
C PHE A 232 -18.72 -16.02 -12.45
N THR A 233 -17.89 -17.04 -12.55
CA THR A 233 -18.00 -18.22 -11.69
C THR A 233 -17.14 -18.03 -10.43
N MET A 234 -17.80 -18.06 -9.28
CA MET A 234 -17.15 -18.00 -7.97
C MET A 234 -16.43 -19.32 -7.65
N GLU A 235 -15.53 -19.32 -6.65
CA GLU A 235 -14.82 -20.53 -6.19
C GLU A 235 -15.77 -21.67 -5.75
N ASP A 236 -16.92 -21.33 -5.20
CA ASP A 236 -17.95 -22.29 -4.78
C ASP A 236 -18.81 -22.82 -5.95
N GLY A 237 -18.48 -22.45 -7.19
CA GLY A 237 -19.22 -22.80 -8.38
C GLY A 237 -20.47 -21.94 -8.63
N THR A 238 -20.80 -21.01 -7.76
CA THR A 238 -21.92 -20.09 -7.96
C THR A 238 -21.62 -19.16 -9.13
N VAL A 239 -22.55 -19.06 -10.07
CA VAL A 239 -22.45 -18.14 -11.20
C VAL A 239 -23.16 -16.85 -10.86
N ARG A 240 -22.44 -15.75 -10.84
CA ARG A 240 -23.01 -14.40 -10.71
C ARG A 240 -23.08 -13.73 -12.07
N HIS A 241 -24.27 -13.36 -12.45
CA HIS A 241 -24.49 -12.50 -13.62
C HIS A 241 -24.24 -11.05 -13.17
N ARG A 242 -23.18 -10.42 -13.63
CA ARG A 242 -22.91 -9.04 -13.26
C ARG A 242 -23.19 -8.13 -14.45
N VAL A 243 -24.27 -7.38 -14.32
CA VAL A 243 -24.55 -6.21 -15.15
C VAL A 243 -24.14 -5.02 -14.31
N THR A 244 -23.01 -4.44 -14.58
CA THR A 244 -22.67 -3.13 -14.01
C THR A 244 -22.14 -2.25 -15.12
N ASP A 245 -22.65 -1.06 -15.20
CA ASP A 245 -22.26 -0.04 -16.19
C ASP A 245 -20.81 0.43 -16.02
N GLU A 246 -20.01 -0.17 -15.10
CA GLU A 246 -18.68 0.31 -14.70
C GLU A 246 -17.61 -0.77 -14.52
N ILE A 247 -17.78 -2.01 -14.99
CA ILE A 247 -16.71 -3.02 -14.85
C ILE A 247 -16.22 -3.43 -16.24
N GLU A 248 -14.99 -2.99 -16.55
CA GLU A 248 -14.20 -3.55 -17.63
C GLU A 248 -13.73 -4.95 -17.20
N TYR A 249 -14.06 -5.97 -18.00
CA TYR A 249 -13.57 -7.31 -17.79
C TYR A 249 -12.13 -7.40 -18.29
N MET A 250 -11.25 -7.86 -17.41
CA MET A 250 -9.87 -8.16 -17.76
C MET A 250 -9.75 -9.66 -18.04
N THR A 251 -9.40 -10.03 -19.26
CA THR A 251 -8.76 -11.31 -19.51
C THR A 251 -7.25 -11.08 -19.49
N ALA A 252 -6.53 -11.82 -18.67
CA ALA A 252 -5.07 -11.77 -18.66
C ALA A 252 -4.55 -13.02 -19.35
N ASP A 253 -3.82 -12.84 -20.44
CA ASP A 253 -3.01 -13.90 -21.02
C ASP A 253 -1.58 -13.78 -20.45
N ILE A 254 -1.02 -14.91 -20.06
CA ILE A 254 0.37 -15.01 -19.60
C ILE A 254 1.20 -15.52 -20.78
N GLU A 255 1.86 -14.62 -21.48
CA GLU A 255 2.88 -14.96 -22.45
C GLU A 255 4.25 -14.51 -21.91
N ASP A 256 5.23 -15.43 -21.96
CA ASP A 256 6.63 -15.16 -21.62
C ASP A 256 6.91 -14.48 -20.27
N ASN A 257 6.21 -14.90 -19.20
CA ASN A 257 6.30 -14.31 -17.85
C ASN A 257 5.83 -12.84 -17.73
N HIS A 258 5.10 -12.35 -18.70
CA HIS A 258 4.40 -11.06 -18.61
C HIS A 258 2.90 -11.29 -18.57
N ILE A 259 2.23 -10.58 -17.66
CA ILE A 259 0.76 -10.52 -17.65
C ILE A 259 0.37 -9.47 -18.69
N VAL A 260 -0.28 -9.92 -19.75
CA VAL A 260 -0.85 -9.04 -20.77
C VAL A 260 -2.36 -9.02 -20.53
N ALA A 261 -2.90 -7.85 -20.14
CA ALA A 261 -4.32 -7.66 -20.07
C ALA A 261 -4.86 -7.42 -21.50
N GLN A 262 -5.84 -8.20 -21.92
CA GLN A 262 -6.57 -8.02 -23.18
C GLN A 262 -7.97 -7.50 -22.92
#